data_c4ee402f9b50933e4b494f0af19aa7ba
#
_entry.id   c4ee402f9b50933e4b494f0af19aa7ba
#
_cell.length_a   1.000
_cell.length_b   1.000
_cell.length_c   1.000
_cell.angle_alpha   90.00
_cell.angle_beta   90.00
_cell.angle_gamma   90.00
#
_symmetry.space_group_name_H-M   'P 1'
#
loop_
_entity.id
_entity.type
_entity.pdbx_description
1 polymer ?
#
loop_
_entity_poly.entity_id
_entity_poly.type
_entity_poly.pdbx_seq_one_letter_code
_entity_poly.pdbx_strand_id
1 'polypeptide(L)'
;MKLRVSSAGALVCALGACKTSAQCNGTFNALSAADFLKAANPAWNLGNTLDAIPDEGSWNNPAVVAATFDHVKAAGFNSVRIPVTYTHHFASEAPDYEVDSAWLQRVSDVIDFALERDLLVVTNVHHDSWEWADVSQAGADITAIQAKLRALWTQIGTKLACKPSTVAFESINEPPAATAEDGAQVNELNRVFLEAIAETGDWNTQRVVTLAGGNNDATKTSQWFQPPADVKNPWALQIHYYSPYDFAFSAWGRTIWGSDADKATMDGELGLVSGNFSGVPIYVGEFDATPRSTESAARWKWYDHFVSAATKIGATVAVWDNGLDHLDRETGEFRDPTVVSIINSSTAGVSNSLADSTVDGSATEQSTSAFLFHRVGEAVSDQELPFIFNGNTLVAITTADGKELAGSDYTAGSSSITFKSSIISSYIDASSAAGVQETFTLHFSAGASSTVTLVQWDVPVLGSTSSKAVAGSDLSIPVEWKGLERLATVKMVAEDGTYLVDDWTQYLGPLQQARGTWEGQWSFEGDNVIIKSAAIDLVVSLAKPVTFTFEFYPRVEGNVAEYVLSP
;
A
#
# COMPACT_ATOMS: atom_id res chain seq x y z
N MET A 1 3.82 -91.82 1.13
CA MET A 1 3.76 -90.70 2.05
C MET A 1 4.54 -89.55 1.42
N LYS A 2 3.82 -88.61 0.81
CA LYS A 2 4.42 -87.51 0.04
C LYS A 2 4.31 -86.25 0.89
N LEU A 3 5.46 -85.69 1.29
CA LEU A 3 5.52 -84.39 1.90
C LEU A 3 5.37 -83.31 0.82
N ARG A 4 4.46 -82.38 1.04
CA ARG A 4 4.38 -81.13 0.31
C ARG A 4 5.17 -80.07 1.05
N VAL A 5 6.13 -79.45 0.36
CA VAL A 5 6.84 -78.26 0.83
C VAL A 5 6.06 -77.07 0.25
N SER A 6 5.49 -76.22 1.13
CA SER A 6 4.92 -74.93 0.75
C SER A 6 5.96 -73.83 0.83
N SER A 7 6.25 -73.21 -0.29
CA SER A 7 7.09 -72.02 -0.37
C SER A 7 6.29 -70.80 0.06
N ALA A 8 6.73 -70.18 1.16
CA ALA A 8 6.24 -68.86 1.55
C ALA A 8 7.01 -67.80 0.75
N GLY A 9 6.29 -67.13 -0.16
CA GLY A 9 6.80 -65.95 -0.85
C GLY A 9 6.79 -64.75 0.12
N ALA A 10 7.96 -64.23 0.43
CA ALA A 10 8.08 -62.97 1.15
C ALA A 10 7.71 -61.81 0.21
N LEU A 11 6.60 -61.16 0.49
CA LEU A 11 6.20 -59.91 -0.16
C LEU A 11 7.04 -58.76 0.45
N VAL A 12 8.03 -58.27 -0.30
CA VAL A 12 8.77 -57.05 0.07
C VAL A 12 7.84 -55.86 -0.25
N CYS A 13 7.16 -55.33 0.77
CA CYS A 13 6.55 -54.01 0.67
C CYS A 13 7.65 -52.96 0.70
N ALA A 14 7.91 -52.32 -0.45
CA ALA A 14 8.67 -51.09 -0.49
C ALA A 14 7.88 -50.05 0.33
N LEU A 15 8.51 -49.51 1.37
CA LEU A 15 8.01 -48.38 2.16
C LEU A 15 8.10 -47.10 1.29
N GLY A 16 7.21 -46.95 0.33
CA GLY A 16 6.84 -45.66 -0.20
C GLY A 16 5.79 -45.10 0.76
N ALA A 17 6.09 -44.02 1.45
CA ALA A 17 5.11 -43.28 2.22
C ALA A 17 3.96 -42.89 1.27
N CYS A 18 2.85 -43.60 1.33
CA CYS A 18 1.60 -43.19 0.70
C CYS A 18 1.19 -41.88 1.38
N LYS A 19 1.50 -40.74 0.76
CA LYS A 19 0.93 -39.44 1.19
C LYS A 19 -0.59 -39.59 0.99
N THR A 20 -1.33 -39.79 2.05
CA THR A 20 -2.80 -39.72 2.01
C THR A 20 -3.14 -38.26 1.79
N SER A 21 -3.58 -37.91 0.59
CA SER A 21 -4.25 -36.62 0.36
C SER A 21 -5.40 -36.51 1.35
N ALA A 22 -5.50 -35.37 2.03
CA ALA A 22 -6.61 -35.10 2.91
C ALA A 22 -7.89 -35.11 2.09
N GLN A 23 -8.77 -36.07 2.34
CA GLN A 23 -10.06 -36.13 1.64
C GLN A 23 -10.97 -35.05 2.24
N CYS A 24 -11.21 -33.97 1.49
CA CYS A 24 -12.07 -32.88 1.92
C CYS A 24 -13.54 -33.32 1.95
N ASN A 25 -14.25 -32.94 3.00
CA ASN A 25 -15.68 -33.15 3.13
C ASN A 25 -16.45 -31.97 2.52
N GLY A 26 -17.45 -32.25 1.69
CA GLY A 26 -18.30 -31.22 1.09
C GLY A 26 -18.11 -31.09 -0.42
N THR A 27 -18.59 -29.97 -0.96
CA THR A 27 -18.51 -29.64 -2.40
C THR A 27 -17.63 -28.42 -2.61
N PHE A 28 -16.68 -28.50 -3.53
CA PHE A 28 -15.91 -27.35 -3.99
C PHE A 28 -16.65 -26.73 -5.19
N ASN A 29 -17.23 -25.55 -4.96
CA ASN A 29 -17.87 -24.80 -6.03
C ASN A 29 -16.81 -24.01 -6.79
N ALA A 30 -16.14 -24.65 -7.75
CA ALA A 30 -15.07 -24.04 -8.51
C ALA A 30 -15.52 -22.72 -9.17
N LEU A 31 -14.67 -21.70 -9.08
CA LEU A 31 -14.85 -20.39 -9.70
C LEU A 31 -13.87 -20.24 -10.87
N SER A 32 -14.27 -19.53 -11.91
CA SER A 32 -13.29 -19.00 -12.86
C SER A 32 -12.48 -17.91 -12.19
N ALA A 33 -11.26 -17.63 -12.70
CA ALA A 33 -10.45 -16.52 -12.19
C ALA A 33 -11.19 -15.17 -12.33
N ALA A 34 -11.91 -14.98 -13.44
CA ALA A 34 -12.69 -13.76 -13.66
C ALA A 34 -13.85 -13.62 -12.67
N ASP A 35 -14.58 -14.71 -12.36
CA ASP A 35 -15.69 -14.66 -11.40
C ASP A 35 -15.16 -14.42 -9.98
N PHE A 36 -14.05 -15.07 -9.61
CA PHE A 36 -13.40 -14.85 -8.32
C PHE A 36 -12.99 -13.38 -8.16
N LEU A 37 -12.23 -12.85 -9.12
CA LEU A 37 -11.74 -11.47 -9.05
C LEU A 37 -12.89 -10.46 -9.02
N LYS A 38 -13.92 -10.66 -9.85
CA LYS A 38 -15.11 -9.81 -9.83
C LYS A 38 -15.80 -9.79 -8.46
N ALA A 39 -15.91 -10.95 -7.81
CA ALA A 39 -16.50 -11.06 -6.48
C ALA A 39 -15.58 -10.48 -5.38
N ALA A 40 -14.27 -10.50 -5.59
CA ALA A 40 -13.27 -10.02 -4.64
C ALA A 40 -13.09 -8.50 -4.65
N ASN A 41 -13.56 -7.78 -5.67
CA ASN A 41 -13.30 -6.35 -5.87
C ASN A 41 -14.29 -5.44 -5.11
N PRO A 42 -13.84 -4.42 -4.34
CA PRO A 42 -12.46 -4.12 -3.99
C PRO A 42 -11.92 -4.99 -2.87
N ALA A 43 -10.59 -5.10 -2.80
CA ALA A 43 -9.86 -5.85 -1.80
C ALA A 43 -9.01 -4.95 -0.91
N TRP A 44 -8.63 -5.48 0.27
CA TRP A 44 -7.77 -4.83 1.24
C TRP A 44 -6.64 -5.77 1.66
N ASN A 45 -5.45 -5.25 1.95
CA ASN A 45 -4.31 -6.04 2.41
C ASN A 45 -4.15 -6.02 3.93
N LEU A 46 -3.92 -7.18 4.53
CA LEU A 46 -3.49 -7.32 5.91
C LEU A 46 -1.95 -7.19 6.01
N GLY A 47 -1.40 -6.06 5.58
CA GLY A 47 0.05 -5.83 5.56
C GLY A 47 0.65 -5.60 6.95
N ASN A 48 1.97 -5.79 7.05
CA ASN A 48 2.77 -5.66 8.26
C ASN A 48 2.22 -6.50 9.43
N THR A 49 1.71 -7.69 9.14
CA THR A 49 1.07 -8.55 10.14
C THR A 49 1.65 -9.96 10.09
N LEU A 50 1.11 -10.90 9.28
CA LEU A 50 1.71 -12.23 9.10
C LEU A 50 2.93 -12.21 8.16
N ASP A 51 3.15 -11.12 7.47
CA ASP A 51 4.35 -10.84 6.67
C ASP A 51 5.49 -10.24 7.50
N ALA A 52 5.22 -9.76 8.73
CA ALA A 52 6.23 -9.17 9.61
C ALA A 52 7.33 -10.18 9.98
N ILE A 53 8.57 -9.71 10.04
CA ILE A 53 9.76 -10.49 10.36
C ILE A 53 10.33 -10.07 11.72
N PRO A 54 10.72 -10.97 12.62
CA PRO A 54 10.68 -12.44 12.44
C PRO A 54 9.32 -13.10 12.68
N ASP A 55 8.38 -12.45 13.37
CA ASP A 55 7.11 -13.00 13.80
C ASP A 55 5.97 -11.98 13.64
N GLU A 56 4.72 -12.47 13.66
CA GLU A 56 3.54 -11.62 13.80
C GLU A 56 3.68 -10.72 15.04
N GLY A 57 3.46 -9.41 14.87
CA GLY A 57 3.62 -8.43 15.94
C GLY A 57 5.05 -7.89 16.14
N SER A 58 6.01 -8.30 15.31
CA SER A 58 7.39 -7.77 15.36
C SER A 58 7.54 -6.37 14.77
N TRP A 59 6.59 -5.97 13.95
CA TRP A 59 6.55 -4.63 13.36
C TRP A 59 5.51 -3.75 14.09
N ASN A 60 4.95 -2.77 13.42
CA ASN A 60 4.06 -1.78 14.02
C ASN A 60 2.66 -2.30 14.41
N ASN A 61 2.22 -3.43 13.86
CA ASN A 61 0.88 -3.95 14.13
C ASN A 61 0.89 -5.01 15.24
N PRO A 62 -0.13 -5.05 16.10
CA PRO A 62 -0.33 -6.19 17.00
C PRO A 62 -0.77 -7.43 16.22
N ALA A 63 -0.75 -8.58 16.87
CA ALA A 63 -1.32 -9.80 16.31
C ALA A 63 -2.78 -9.60 15.92
N VAL A 64 -3.14 -10.00 14.68
CA VAL A 64 -4.48 -9.74 14.14
C VAL A 64 -5.56 -10.51 14.89
N VAL A 65 -6.68 -9.86 15.09
CA VAL A 65 -7.88 -10.43 15.71
C VAL A 65 -9.05 -10.46 14.74
N ALA A 66 -10.03 -11.29 15.01
CA ALA A 66 -11.21 -11.44 14.17
C ALA A 66 -11.97 -10.11 13.94
N ALA A 67 -12.00 -9.22 14.94
CA ALA A 67 -12.63 -7.90 14.85
C ALA A 67 -12.03 -6.99 13.76
N THR A 68 -10.76 -7.14 13.41
CA THR A 68 -10.12 -6.41 12.31
C THR A 68 -10.91 -6.58 11.01
N PHE A 69 -11.35 -7.81 10.72
CA PHE A 69 -12.12 -8.11 9.51
C PHE A 69 -13.57 -7.63 9.56
N ASP A 70 -14.13 -7.39 10.77
CA ASP A 70 -15.44 -6.71 10.90
C ASP A 70 -15.36 -5.27 10.40
N HIS A 71 -14.29 -4.54 10.75
CA HIS A 71 -14.05 -3.17 10.28
C HIS A 71 -13.81 -3.11 8.77
N VAL A 72 -13.00 -4.05 8.23
CA VAL A 72 -12.73 -4.16 6.78
C VAL A 72 -14.03 -4.43 6.01
N LYS A 73 -14.86 -5.36 6.49
CA LYS A 73 -16.16 -5.66 5.87
C LYS A 73 -17.11 -4.48 5.93
N ALA A 74 -17.19 -3.81 7.08
CA ALA A 74 -18.04 -2.63 7.27
C ALA A 74 -17.62 -1.46 6.37
N ALA A 75 -16.33 -1.36 6.04
CA ALA A 75 -15.79 -0.36 5.12
C ALA A 75 -16.11 -0.65 3.64
N GLY A 76 -16.75 -1.79 3.32
CA GLY A 76 -17.22 -2.11 1.96
C GLY A 76 -16.27 -2.97 1.13
N PHE A 77 -15.19 -3.49 1.71
CA PHE A 77 -14.31 -4.43 1.02
C PHE A 77 -14.95 -5.82 0.91
N ASN A 78 -14.70 -6.49 -0.20
CA ASN A 78 -15.25 -7.81 -0.51
C ASN A 78 -14.24 -8.94 -0.31
N SER A 79 -12.97 -8.63 -0.26
CA SER A 79 -11.91 -9.60 -0.02
C SER A 79 -10.74 -9.01 0.74
N VAL A 80 -9.90 -9.90 1.25
CA VAL A 80 -8.63 -9.55 1.88
C VAL A 80 -7.50 -10.35 1.23
N ARG A 81 -6.39 -9.67 0.97
CA ARG A 81 -5.11 -10.32 0.72
C ARG A 81 -4.39 -10.44 2.05
N ILE A 82 -3.95 -11.65 2.38
CA ILE A 82 -3.25 -12.00 3.61
C ILE A 82 -1.81 -12.38 3.23
N PRO A 83 -0.87 -11.41 3.24
CA PRO A 83 0.54 -11.66 3.04
C PRO A 83 1.10 -12.49 4.18
N VAL A 84 1.94 -13.51 3.86
CA VAL A 84 2.54 -14.40 4.87
C VAL A 84 4.00 -14.65 4.55
N THR A 85 4.88 -14.38 5.52
CA THR A 85 6.31 -14.73 5.45
C THR A 85 6.57 -15.99 6.24
N TYR A 86 7.36 -16.90 5.68
CA TYR A 86 7.69 -18.19 6.28
C TYR A 86 9.15 -18.32 6.71
N THR A 87 9.99 -17.35 6.37
CA THR A 87 11.45 -17.41 6.51
C THR A 87 11.91 -17.81 7.91
N HIS A 88 11.31 -17.26 8.97
CA HIS A 88 11.68 -17.57 10.36
C HIS A 88 10.86 -18.70 10.99
N HIS A 89 9.99 -19.34 10.22
CA HIS A 89 9.07 -20.38 10.68
C HIS A 89 9.40 -21.76 10.13
N PHE A 90 10.62 -21.99 9.62
CA PHE A 90 11.07 -23.33 9.24
C PHE A 90 11.61 -24.08 10.46
N ALA A 91 11.03 -25.24 10.74
CA ALA A 91 11.46 -26.15 11.80
C ALA A 91 12.62 -27.06 11.36
N SER A 92 12.87 -27.20 10.04
CA SER A 92 13.98 -27.97 9.48
C SER A 92 14.57 -27.30 8.24
N GLU A 93 15.84 -27.66 7.96
CA GLU A 93 16.56 -27.28 6.74
C GLU A 93 16.31 -28.28 5.59
N ALA A 94 17.07 -28.10 4.50
CA ALA A 94 17.03 -29.02 3.37
C ALA A 94 17.23 -30.49 3.79
N PRO A 95 16.58 -31.46 3.15
CA PRO A 95 15.73 -31.29 1.97
C PRO A 95 14.25 -31.03 2.28
N ASP A 96 13.83 -31.16 3.53
CA ASP A 96 12.41 -31.24 3.89
C ASP A 96 11.78 -29.85 4.05
N TYR A 97 12.53 -28.84 4.56
CA TYR A 97 12.07 -27.47 4.81
C TYR A 97 10.71 -27.45 5.53
N GLU A 98 10.59 -28.23 6.62
CA GLU A 98 9.35 -28.30 7.39
C GLU A 98 8.99 -26.95 8.00
N VAL A 99 7.78 -26.48 7.76
CA VAL A 99 7.23 -25.28 8.40
C VAL A 99 6.67 -25.62 9.76
N ASP A 100 6.88 -24.75 10.75
CA ASP A 100 6.25 -24.89 12.06
C ASP A 100 4.74 -25.07 11.91
N SER A 101 4.24 -26.15 12.47
CA SER A 101 2.83 -26.51 12.41
C SER A 101 1.93 -25.49 13.13
N ALA A 102 2.44 -24.81 14.16
CA ALA A 102 1.70 -23.74 14.85
C ALA A 102 1.55 -22.52 13.95
N TRP A 103 2.60 -22.16 13.18
CA TRP A 103 2.51 -21.08 12.19
C TRP A 103 1.50 -21.38 11.06
N LEU A 104 1.58 -22.56 10.46
CA LEU A 104 0.59 -23.00 9.47
C LEU A 104 -0.84 -23.01 10.04
N GLN A 105 -1.01 -23.37 11.33
CA GLN A 105 -2.31 -23.30 11.98
C GLN A 105 -2.76 -21.84 12.13
N ARG A 106 -1.86 -20.93 12.59
CA ARG A 106 -2.18 -19.50 12.73
C ARG A 106 -2.63 -18.89 11.41
N VAL A 107 -1.91 -19.16 10.31
CA VAL A 107 -2.32 -18.72 8.96
C VAL A 107 -3.71 -19.22 8.61
N SER A 108 -3.99 -20.51 8.87
CA SER A 108 -5.31 -21.10 8.63
C SER A 108 -6.41 -20.42 9.45
N ASP A 109 -6.14 -20.11 10.73
CA ASP A 109 -7.11 -19.46 11.63
C ASP A 109 -7.42 -18.02 11.19
N VAL A 110 -6.40 -17.27 10.75
CA VAL A 110 -6.60 -15.90 10.23
C VAL A 110 -7.40 -15.91 8.93
N ILE A 111 -7.18 -16.90 8.05
CA ILE A 111 -8.03 -17.11 6.86
C ILE A 111 -9.48 -17.36 7.29
N ASP A 112 -9.71 -18.17 8.34
CA ASP A 112 -11.07 -18.44 8.82
C ASP A 112 -11.74 -17.18 9.39
N PHE A 113 -11.00 -16.30 10.07
CA PHE A 113 -11.56 -15.00 10.52
C PHE A 113 -12.15 -14.18 9.37
N ALA A 114 -11.50 -14.17 8.21
CA ALA A 114 -12.01 -13.49 7.03
C ALA A 114 -13.23 -14.21 6.41
N LEU A 115 -13.14 -15.54 6.27
CA LEU A 115 -14.21 -16.35 5.69
C LEU A 115 -15.51 -16.30 6.50
N GLU A 116 -15.42 -16.26 7.83
CA GLU A 116 -16.57 -16.12 8.74
C GLU A 116 -17.34 -14.80 8.57
N ARG A 117 -16.74 -13.84 7.85
CA ARG A 117 -17.30 -12.52 7.52
C ARG A 117 -17.67 -12.39 6.03
N ASP A 118 -17.78 -13.49 5.34
CA ASP A 118 -18.05 -13.50 3.90
C ASP A 118 -17.07 -12.64 3.09
N LEU A 119 -15.77 -12.61 3.51
CA LEU A 119 -14.68 -12.04 2.74
C LEU A 119 -14.00 -13.15 1.93
N LEU A 120 -13.72 -12.88 0.64
CA LEU A 120 -12.83 -13.74 -0.13
C LEU A 120 -11.39 -13.51 0.35
N VAL A 121 -10.53 -14.51 0.13
CA VAL A 121 -9.13 -14.45 0.60
C VAL A 121 -8.17 -14.77 -0.53
N VAL A 122 -7.09 -13.98 -0.63
CA VAL A 122 -5.87 -14.33 -1.37
C VAL A 122 -4.74 -14.45 -0.35
N THR A 123 -3.96 -15.54 -0.37
CA THR A 123 -2.79 -15.70 0.52
C THR A 123 -1.58 -16.17 -0.29
N ASN A 124 -0.37 -15.86 0.19
CA ASN A 124 0.85 -16.00 -0.58
C ASN A 124 2.05 -16.48 0.24
N VAL A 125 3.20 -16.52 -0.43
CA VAL A 125 4.55 -16.52 0.13
C VAL A 125 5.11 -15.12 -0.11
N HIS A 126 5.37 -14.35 0.99
CA HIS A 126 5.56 -12.89 0.87
C HIS A 126 7.04 -12.47 0.87
N HIS A 127 7.59 -12.04 1.98
CA HIS A 127 8.98 -11.53 2.02
C HIS A 127 10.04 -12.61 1.78
N ASP A 128 9.66 -13.86 1.79
CA ASP A 128 10.49 -14.99 1.32
C ASP A 128 11.11 -14.72 -0.06
N SER A 129 10.45 -13.89 -0.88
CA SER A 129 10.91 -13.54 -2.23
C SER A 129 12.27 -12.84 -2.23
N TRP A 130 12.54 -11.96 -1.27
CA TRP A 130 13.83 -11.29 -1.13
C TRP A 130 14.73 -11.89 -0.03
N GLU A 131 14.17 -12.67 0.90
CA GLU A 131 14.95 -13.31 1.95
C GLU A 131 15.79 -14.47 1.42
N TRP A 132 15.19 -15.34 0.58
CA TRP A 132 15.87 -16.50 0.05
C TRP A 132 15.50 -16.86 -1.40
N ALA A 133 14.43 -16.32 -1.96
CA ALA A 133 13.96 -16.64 -3.30
C ALA A 133 14.33 -15.56 -4.34
N ASP A 134 15.32 -14.72 -4.05
CA ASP A 134 15.83 -13.71 -4.98
C ASP A 134 16.64 -14.37 -6.10
N VAL A 135 15.99 -14.56 -7.25
CA VAL A 135 16.60 -15.15 -8.46
C VAL A 135 17.56 -14.19 -9.19
N SER A 136 17.50 -12.89 -8.86
CA SER A 136 18.36 -11.86 -9.47
C SER A 136 19.71 -11.69 -8.77
N GLN A 137 19.85 -12.29 -7.57
CA GLN A 137 21.08 -12.18 -6.79
C GLN A 137 22.23 -12.91 -7.48
N ALA A 138 23.39 -12.26 -7.53
CA ALA A 138 24.58 -12.87 -8.13
C ALA A 138 24.98 -14.16 -7.38
N GLY A 139 24.97 -15.29 -8.10
CA GLY A 139 25.29 -16.60 -7.53
C GLY A 139 24.14 -17.31 -6.84
N ALA A 140 22.89 -16.86 -7.03
CA ALA A 140 21.70 -17.54 -6.52
C ALA A 140 21.66 -19.02 -6.93
N ASP A 141 21.42 -19.90 -5.97
CA ASP A 141 21.20 -21.33 -6.25
C ASP A 141 19.72 -21.55 -6.62
N ILE A 142 19.44 -21.38 -7.91
CA ILE A 142 18.09 -21.53 -8.47
C ILE A 142 17.49 -22.90 -8.14
N THR A 143 18.31 -23.98 -8.13
CA THR A 143 17.82 -25.32 -7.81
C THR A 143 17.37 -25.42 -6.36
N ALA A 144 18.13 -24.84 -5.43
CA ALA A 144 17.76 -24.80 -4.01
C ALA A 144 16.51 -23.92 -3.78
N ILE A 145 16.42 -22.76 -4.44
CA ILE A 145 15.25 -21.88 -4.39
C ILE A 145 13.98 -22.63 -4.83
N GLN A 146 14.03 -23.28 -5.99
CA GLN A 146 12.90 -24.03 -6.52
C GLN A 146 12.50 -25.20 -5.61
N ALA A 147 13.49 -25.93 -5.05
CA ALA A 147 13.23 -27.03 -4.13
C ALA A 147 12.54 -26.55 -2.85
N LYS A 148 13.02 -25.42 -2.28
CA LYS A 148 12.43 -24.82 -1.07
C LYS A 148 11.02 -24.30 -1.34
N LEU A 149 10.79 -23.60 -2.45
CA LEU A 149 9.46 -23.10 -2.84
C LEU A 149 8.47 -24.25 -3.04
N ARG A 150 8.88 -25.35 -3.70
CA ARG A 150 8.07 -26.57 -3.87
C ARG A 150 7.70 -27.16 -2.51
N ALA A 151 8.67 -27.36 -1.62
CA ALA A 151 8.44 -27.94 -0.30
C ALA A 151 7.47 -27.08 0.52
N LEU A 152 7.66 -25.76 0.48
CA LEU A 152 6.79 -24.78 1.16
C LEU A 152 5.36 -24.85 0.64
N TRP A 153 5.14 -24.72 -0.69
CA TRP A 153 3.81 -24.76 -1.28
C TRP A 153 3.10 -26.11 -1.14
N THR A 154 3.86 -27.22 -1.09
CA THR A 154 3.28 -28.53 -0.79
C THR A 154 2.67 -28.56 0.62
N GLN A 155 3.33 -27.94 1.60
CA GLN A 155 2.85 -27.88 2.99
C GLN A 155 1.67 -26.90 3.13
N ILE A 156 1.78 -25.71 2.56
CA ILE A 156 0.68 -24.71 2.53
C ILE A 156 -0.55 -25.32 1.82
N GLY A 157 -0.37 -25.88 0.63
CA GLY A 157 -1.43 -26.50 -0.14
C GLY A 157 -2.10 -27.66 0.60
N THR A 158 -1.32 -28.49 1.30
CA THR A 158 -1.86 -29.59 2.13
C THR A 158 -2.67 -29.04 3.30
N LYS A 159 -2.14 -28.03 4.01
CA LYS A 159 -2.82 -27.41 5.17
C LYS A 159 -4.13 -26.75 4.79
N LEU A 160 -4.16 -26.07 3.65
CA LEU A 160 -5.30 -25.29 3.18
C LEU A 160 -6.17 -26.03 2.15
N ALA A 161 -5.89 -27.33 1.88
CA ALA A 161 -6.56 -28.11 0.84
C ALA A 161 -8.09 -28.02 0.90
N CYS A 162 -8.66 -28.06 2.12
CA CYS A 162 -10.10 -28.09 2.34
C CYS A 162 -10.72 -26.69 2.57
N LYS A 163 -10.00 -25.61 2.35
CA LYS A 163 -10.61 -24.26 2.34
C LYS A 163 -11.50 -24.09 1.11
N PRO A 164 -12.60 -23.34 1.19
CA PRO A 164 -13.55 -23.18 0.09
C PRO A 164 -12.92 -22.49 -1.13
N SER A 165 -13.66 -22.46 -2.25
CA SER A 165 -13.25 -21.82 -3.50
C SER A 165 -13.11 -20.30 -3.40
N THR A 166 -13.57 -19.68 -2.31
CA THR A 166 -13.37 -18.28 -1.96
C THR A 166 -11.98 -17.97 -1.39
N VAL A 167 -11.11 -18.99 -1.28
CA VAL A 167 -9.67 -18.82 -0.99
C VAL A 167 -8.89 -19.08 -2.26
N ALA A 168 -8.09 -18.13 -2.70
CA ALA A 168 -7.14 -18.22 -3.80
C ALA A 168 -5.69 -18.20 -3.28
N PHE A 169 -4.78 -18.76 -4.06
CA PHE A 169 -3.34 -18.77 -3.75
C PHE A 169 -2.58 -17.89 -4.74
N GLU A 170 -1.66 -17.09 -4.21
CA GLU A 170 -0.74 -16.28 -4.98
C GLU A 170 0.66 -16.89 -4.92
N SER A 171 1.30 -17.06 -6.07
CA SER A 171 2.53 -17.86 -6.19
C SER A 171 3.67 -17.37 -5.30
N ILE A 172 4.01 -16.09 -5.38
CA ILE A 172 5.05 -15.44 -4.61
C ILE A 172 4.92 -13.91 -4.76
N ASN A 173 5.25 -13.16 -3.71
CA ASN A 173 5.23 -11.70 -3.72
C ASN A 173 6.46 -11.13 -4.40
N GLU A 174 6.29 -10.18 -5.33
CA GLU A 174 7.33 -9.31 -5.89
C GLU A 174 8.69 -9.99 -6.15
N PRO A 175 8.73 -11.14 -6.84
CA PRO A 175 9.99 -11.85 -7.03
C PRO A 175 10.99 -10.96 -7.78
N PRO A 176 12.18 -10.67 -7.18
CA PRO A 176 13.14 -9.75 -7.77
C PRO A 176 13.57 -10.19 -9.17
N ALA A 177 13.54 -9.24 -10.11
CA ALA A 177 14.00 -9.43 -11.47
C ALA A 177 14.56 -8.13 -12.06
N ALA A 178 15.78 -8.14 -12.52
CA ALA A 178 16.47 -7.01 -13.13
C ALA A 178 16.67 -7.18 -14.64
N THR A 179 16.61 -8.42 -15.14
CA THR A 179 16.86 -8.79 -16.52
C THR A 179 15.78 -9.73 -17.06
N ALA A 180 15.75 -9.92 -18.39
CA ALA A 180 14.86 -10.90 -19.01
C ALA A 180 15.16 -12.35 -18.56
N GLU A 181 16.40 -12.63 -18.18
CA GLU A 181 16.83 -13.93 -17.68
C GLU A 181 16.24 -14.20 -16.28
N ASP A 182 16.26 -13.18 -15.41
CA ASP A 182 15.58 -13.25 -14.11
C ASP A 182 14.06 -13.42 -14.30
N GLY A 183 13.47 -12.68 -15.26
CA GLY A 183 12.06 -12.83 -15.61
C GLY A 183 11.70 -14.26 -16.06
N ALA A 184 12.61 -14.94 -16.78
CA ALA A 184 12.42 -16.35 -17.12
C ALA A 184 12.48 -17.26 -15.89
N GLN A 185 13.34 -16.96 -14.89
CA GLN A 185 13.35 -17.69 -13.61
C GLN A 185 12.06 -17.45 -12.81
N VAL A 186 11.52 -16.24 -12.81
CA VAL A 186 10.21 -15.95 -12.17
C VAL A 186 9.10 -16.79 -12.81
N ASN A 187 9.07 -16.92 -14.13
CA ASN A 187 8.12 -17.81 -14.82
C ASN A 187 8.29 -19.28 -14.36
N GLU A 188 9.53 -19.71 -14.12
CA GLU A 188 9.82 -21.04 -13.60
C GLU A 188 9.36 -21.22 -12.13
N LEU A 189 9.48 -20.18 -11.28
CA LEU A 189 8.91 -20.23 -9.93
C LEU A 189 7.38 -20.40 -9.96
N ASN A 190 6.69 -19.71 -10.87
CA ASN A 190 5.25 -19.91 -11.07
C ASN A 190 4.93 -21.36 -11.46
N ARG A 191 5.75 -21.98 -12.32
CA ARG A 191 5.59 -23.39 -12.72
C ARG A 191 5.78 -24.33 -11.52
N VAL A 192 6.83 -24.12 -10.74
CA VAL A 192 7.11 -24.90 -9.50
C VAL A 192 5.95 -24.80 -8.52
N PHE A 193 5.41 -23.60 -8.31
CA PHE A 193 4.23 -23.38 -7.48
C PHE A 193 3.02 -24.20 -7.97
N LEU A 194 2.69 -24.09 -9.26
CA LEU A 194 1.54 -24.81 -9.85
C LEU A 194 1.68 -26.32 -9.72
N GLU A 195 2.87 -26.87 -9.91
CA GLU A 195 3.15 -28.29 -9.72
C GLU A 195 2.98 -28.71 -8.25
N ALA A 196 3.54 -27.92 -7.32
CA ALA A 196 3.46 -28.20 -5.90
C ALA A 196 2.02 -28.28 -5.40
N ILE A 197 1.18 -27.30 -5.76
CA ILE A 197 -0.23 -27.31 -5.35
C ILE A 197 -1.04 -28.42 -6.05
N ALA A 198 -0.71 -28.76 -7.30
CA ALA A 198 -1.36 -29.86 -8.01
C ALA A 198 -1.07 -31.22 -7.35
N GLU A 199 0.13 -31.43 -6.81
CA GLU A 199 0.52 -32.63 -6.07
C GLU A 199 -0.26 -32.82 -4.76
N THR A 200 -0.78 -31.73 -4.18
CA THR A 200 -1.63 -31.80 -2.98
C THR A 200 -3.05 -32.31 -3.26
N GLY A 201 -3.43 -32.30 -4.54
CA GLY A 201 -4.69 -32.91 -5.02
C GLY A 201 -5.96 -32.17 -4.60
N ASP A 202 -7.07 -32.91 -4.61
CA ASP A 202 -8.40 -32.45 -4.18
C ASP A 202 -8.83 -31.11 -4.81
N TRP A 203 -9.30 -30.20 -3.98
CA TRP A 203 -9.83 -28.89 -4.38
C TRP A 203 -8.76 -27.96 -4.93
N ASN A 204 -7.49 -28.17 -4.57
CA ASN A 204 -6.40 -27.32 -5.02
C ASN A 204 -6.16 -27.38 -6.53
N THR A 205 -6.52 -28.48 -7.19
CA THR A 205 -6.43 -28.57 -8.66
C THR A 205 -7.46 -27.72 -9.41
N GLN A 206 -8.45 -27.19 -8.69
CA GLN A 206 -9.54 -26.36 -9.22
C GLN A 206 -9.55 -24.94 -8.62
N ARG A 207 -8.65 -24.68 -7.66
CA ARG A 207 -8.55 -23.41 -6.94
C ARG A 207 -8.02 -22.31 -7.85
N VAL A 208 -8.58 -21.10 -7.73
CA VAL A 208 -8.04 -19.91 -8.39
C VAL A 208 -6.64 -19.60 -7.85
N VAL A 209 -5.75 -19.23 -8.76
CA VAL A 209 -4.40 -18.79 -8.43
C VAL A 209 -4.08 -17.45 -9.09
N THR A 210 -3.17 -16.67 -8.49
CA THR A 210 -2.57 -15.52 -9.13
C THR A 210 -1.08 -15.76 -9.36
N LEU A 211 -0.58 -15.36 -10.52
CA LEU A 211 0.79 -15.60 -10.96
C LEU A 211 1.55 -14.29 -11.06
N ALA A 212 2.74 -14.24 -10.46
CA ALA A 212 3.56 -13.05 -10.37
C ALA A 212 4.42 -12.84 -11.61
N GLY A 213 4.53 -11.60 -12.09
CA GLY A 213 5.61 -11.16 -12.97
C GLY A 213 6.82 -10.66 -12.19
N GLY A 214 7.90 -10.27 -12.88
CA GLY A 214 9.09 -9.73 -12.23
C GLY A 214 8.77 -8.49 -11.40
N ASN A 215 9.11 -8.52 -10.10
CA ASN A 215 8.77 -7.50 -9.09
C ASN A 215 7.26 -7.15 -9.00
N ASN A 216 6.38 -7.93 -9.59
CA ASN A 216 4.98 -7.55 -9.87
C ASN A 216 4.84 -6.20 -10.59
N ASP A 217 5.92 -5.64 -11.12
CA ASP A 217 5.95 -4.39 -11.86
C ASP A 217 5.24 -4.49 -13.20
N ALA A 218 4.40 -3.53 -13.54
CA ALA A 218 3.59 -3.55 -14.75
C ALA A 218 4.42 -3.65 -16.04
N THR A 219 5.53 -2.91 -16.12
CA THR A 219 6.40 -2.89 -17.29
C THR A 219 7.19 -4.18 -17.43
N LYS A 220 7.86 -4.63 -16.35
CA LYS A 220 8.63 -5.88 -16.34
C LYS A 220 7.74 -7.09 -16.60
N THR A 221 6.56 -7.12 -15.98
CA THR A 221 5.54 -8.15 -16.21
C THR A 221 5.13 -8.18 -17.68
N SER A 222 4.86 -7.02 -18.28
CA SER A 222 4.50 -6.91 -19.70
C SER A 222 5.61 -7.38 -20.65
N GLN A 223 6.88 -7.24 -20.25
CA GLN A 223 8.03 -7.60 -21.06
C GLN A 223 8.44 -9.07 -20.90
N TRP A 224 8.35 -9.64 -19.69
CA TRP A 224 9.02 -10.91 -19.37
C TRP A 224 8.09 -12.02 -18.90
N PHE A 225 6.86 -11.70 -18.45
CA PHE A 225 5.92 -12.74 -18.03
C PHE A 225 5.48 -13.58 -19.24
N GLN A 226 5.53 -14.89 -19.06
CA GLN A 226 4.99 -15.86 -20.01
C GLN A 226 4.02 -16.78 -19.30
N PRO A 227 2.75 -16.83 -19.75
CA PRO A 227 1.78 -17.76 -19.18
C PRO A 227 2.32 -19.19 -19.24
N PRO A 228 2.27 -19.93 -18.12
CA PRO A 228 2.70 -21.33 -18.12
C PRO A 228 1.87 -22.14 -19.12
N ALA A 229 2.54 -23.00 -19.89
CA ALA A 229 1.84 -23.98 -20.72
C ALA A 229 1.13 -24.99 -19.80
N ASP A 230 -0.04 -25.48 -20.21
CA ASP A 230 -0.78 -26.56 -19.53
C ASP A 230 -1.26 -26.24 -18.08
N VAL A 231 -1.48 -24.95 -17.75
CA VAL A 231 -2.10 -24.58 -16.47
C VAL A 231 -3.51 -25.17 -16.37
N LYS A 232 -3.73 -25.97 -15.34
CA LYS A 232 -5.05 -26.59 -15.07
C LYS A 232 -5.91 -25.70 -14.17
N ASN A 233 -5.28 -24.96 -13.26
CA ASN A 233 -5.96 -24.03 -12.36
C ASN A 233 -6.53 -22.83 -13.13
N PRO A 234 -7.70 -22.33 -12.77
CA PRO A 234 -8.12 -21.00 -13.20
C PRO A 234 -7.13 -19.97 -12.62
N TRP A 235 -6.53 -19.13 -13.47
CA TRP A 235 -5.49 -18.22 -13.05
C TRP A 235 -5.71 -16.79 -13.50
N ALA A 236 -5.13 -15.85 -12.76
CA ALA A 236 -5.07 -14.43 -13.05
C ALA A 236 -3.62 -13.94 -13.02
N LEU A 237 -3.33 -12.90 -13.80
CA LEU A 237 -2.05 -12.22 -13.74
C LEU A 237 -2.05 -11.23 -12.58
N GLN A 238 -0.98 -11.21 -11.79
CA GLN A 238 -0.81 -10.26 -10.70
C GLN A 238 0.23 -9.20 -11.03
N ILE A 239 -0.12 -7.95 -10.72
CA ILE A 239 0.78 -6.81 -10.69
C ILE A 239 0.56 -6.02 -9.39
N HIS A 240 1.53 -5.16 -9.03
CA HIS A 240 1.43 -4.14 -8.00
C HIS A 240 1.56 -2.75 -8.62
N TYR A 241 1.01 -1.72 -7.98
CA TYR A 241 1.01 -0.39 -8.56
C TYR A 241 1.33 0.70 -7.53
N TYR A 242 2.56 1.19 -7.59
CA TYR A 242 3.06 2.30 -6.77
C TYR A 242 3.68 3.41 -7.62
N SER A 243 3.13 3.62 -8.83
CA SER A 243 3.65 4.61 -9.78
C SER A 243 2.89 5.95 -9.68
N PRO A 244 3.58 7.09 -9.77
CA PRO A 244 5.02 7.19 -9.79
C PRO A 244 5.59 7.06 -8.36
N TYR A 245 6.73 6.38 -8.24
CA TYR A 245 7.38 6.08 -6.96
C TYR A 245 7.59 7.31 -6.08
N ASP A 246 8.02 8.42 -6.68
CA ASP A 246 8.31 9.66 -5.96
C ASP A 246 7.07 10.28 -5.30
N PHE A 247 5.88 10.06 -5.84
CA PHE A 247 4.62 10.46 -5.21
C PHE A 247 4.12 9.40 -4.22
N ALA A 248 4.04 8.14 -4.65
CA ALA A 248 3.50 7.06 -3.82
C ALA A 248 4.26 6.88 -2.50
N PHE A 249 5.58 7.08 -2.51
CA PHE A 249 6.45 6.97 -1.33
C PHE A 249 6.97 8.30 -0.80
N SER A 250 6.40 9.44 -1.23
CA SER A 250 6.86 10.78 -0.81
C SER A 250 8.37 11.00 -0.97
N ALA A 251 8.92 10.48 -2.07
CA ALA A 251 10.33 10.62 -2.36
C ALA A 251 10.64 11.98 -2.98
N TRP A 252 11.81 12.51 -2.62
CA TRP A 252 12.33 13.77 -3.15
C TRP A 252 11.36 14.95 -3.08
N GLY A 253 10.49 14.98 -2.07
CA GLY A 253 9.57 16.09 -1.82
C GLY A 253 8.43 16.24 -2.82
N ARG A 254 8.11 15.22 -3.60
CA ARG A 254 6.94 15.22 -4.46
C ARG A 254 5.68 14.97 -3.63
N THR A 255 4.89 16.04 -3.42
CA THR A 255 3.66 16.00 -2.62
C THR A 255 2.39 16.18 -3.45
N ILE A 256 2.53 16.42 -4.75
CA ILE A 256 1.42 16.71 -5.69
C ILE A 256 1.35 15.68 -6.82
N TRP A 257 0.15 15.50 -7.35
CA TRP A 257 -0.16 14.64 -8.49
C TRP A 257 -1.46 15.08 -9.16
N GLY A 258 -1.65 14.72 -10.43
CA GLY A 258 -2.92 14.83 -11.13
C GLY A 258 -2.89 15.73 -12.35
N SER A 259 -1.70 16.05 -12.88
CA SER A 259 -1.56 16.65 -14.21
C SER A 259 -2.03 15.69 -15.31
N ASP A 260 -2.30 16.22 -16.51
CA ASP A 260 -2.67 15.39 -17.67
C ASP A 260 -1.54 14.39 -18.02
N ALA A 261 -0.28 14.79 -17.81
CA ALA A 261 0.87 13.92 -18.03
C ALA A 261 0.92 12.77 -17.02
N ASP A 262 0.66 13.04 -15.74
CA ASP A 262 0.59 12.02 -14.69
C ASP A 262 -0.48 10.96 -15.01
N LYS A 263 -1.68 11.43 -15.39
CA LYS A 263 -2.81 10.56 -15.75
C LYS A 263 -2.50 9.72 -16.99
N ALA A 264 -1.93 10.35 -18.03
CA ALA A 264 -1.57 9.64 -19.26
C ALA A 264 -0.50 8.56 -19.03
N THR A 265 0.45 8.80 -18.14
CA THR A 265 1.45 7.80 -17.74
C THR A 265 0.79 6.59 -17.07
N MET A 266 -0.07 6.82 -16.08
CA MET A 266 -0.82 5.77 -15.39
C MET A 266 -1.69 4.95 -16.36
N ASP A 267 -2.46 5.64 -17.21
CA ASP A 267 -3.29 4.97 -18.23
C ASP A 267 -2.44 4.14 -19.20
N GLY A 268 -1.25 4.63 -19.56
CA GLY A 268 -0.30 3.94 -20.42
C GLY A 268 0.27 2.65 -19.79
N GLU A 269 0.66 2.70 -18.53
CA GLU A 269 1.20 1.55 -17.77
C GLU A 269 0.15 0.44 -17.61
N LEU A 270 -1.06 0.79 -17.19
CA LEU A 270 -2.18 -0.16 -17.08
C LEU A 270 -2.61 -0.69 -18.46
N GLY A 271 -2.64 0.18 -19.47
CA GLY A 271 -2.95 -0.18 -20.85
C GLY A 271 -1.93 -1.15 -21.46
N LEU A 272 -0.65 -1.05 -21.08
CA LEU A 272 0.41 -1.96 -21.51
C LEU A 272 0.14 -3.40 -21.02
N VAL A 273 -0.20 -3.57 -19.76
CA VAL A 273 -0.50 -4.88 -19.18
C VAL A 273 -1.76 -5.49 -19.83
N SER A 274 -2.86 -4.74 -19.87
CA SER A 274 -4.12 -5.24 -20.42
C SER A 274 -4.04 -5.52 -21.94
N GLY A 275 -3.21 -4.76 -22.66
CA GLY A 275 -2.97 -4.98 -24.09
C GLY A 275 -2.15 -6.23 -24.39
N ASN A 276 -1.09 -6.48 -23.62
CA ASN A 276 -0.21 -7.64 -23.79
C ASN A 276 -0.90 -8.94 -23.33
N PHE A 277 -1.80 -8.88 -22.35
CA PHE A 277 -2.48 -10.03 -21.77
C PHE A 277 -4.00 -9.96 -21.97
N SER A 278 -4.42 -9.65 -23.21
CA SER A 278 -5.84 -9.51 -23.54
C SER A 278 -6.64 -10.77 -23.18
N GLY A 279 -7.71 -10.61 -22.42
CA GLY A 279 -8.58 -11.69 -21.96
C GLY A 279 -8.07 -12.46 -20.73
N VAL A 280 -6.89 -12.13 -20.21
CA VAL A 280 -6.40 -12.64 -18.93
C VAL A 280 -6.94 -11.76 -17.81
N PRO A 281 -7.60 -12.32 -16.76
CA PRO A 281 -8.01 -11.56 -15.60
C PRO A 281 -6.78 -10.96 -14.88
N ILE A 282 -6.87 -9.68 -14.48
CA ILE A 282 -5.77 -8.95 -13.83
C ILE A 282 -6.15 -8.68 -12.38
N TYR A 283 -5.23 -9.01 -11.48
CA TYR A 283 -5.29 -8.69 -10.06
C TYR A 283 -4.19 -7.69 -9.71
N VAL A 284 -4.56 -6.47 -9.33
CA VAL A 284 -3.63 -5.54 -8.72
C VAL A 284 -3.59 -5.85 -7.23
N GLY A 285 -2.61 -6.70 -6.84
CA GLY A 285 -2.50 -7.25 -5.50
C GLY A 285 -2.11 -6.21 -4.45
N GLU A 286 -1.46 -5.13 -4.88
CA GLU A 286 -1.12 -3.99 -4.03
C GLU A 286 -1.16 -2.69 -4.82
N PHE A 287 -1.68 -1.64 -4.20
CA PHE A 287 -1.54 -0.25 -4.64
C PHE A 287 -1.72 0.66 -3.45
N ASP A 288 -0.93 1.72 -3.38
CA ASP A 288 -1.06 2.77 -2.37
C ASP A 288 -0.33 4.05 -2.80
N ALA A 289 -0.71 5.17 -2.16
CA ALA A 289 0.05 6.39 -2.07
C ALA A 289 -0.01 6.84 -0.61
N THR A 290 1.15 6.88 0.06
CA THR A 290 1.23 7.13 1.50
C THR A 290 0.56 8.45 1.91
N PRO A 291 -0.22 8.49 3.00
CA PRO A 291 -0.82 9.74 3.52
C PRO A 291 0.17 10.61 4.29
N ARG A 292 1.37 10.10 4.58
CA ARG A 292 2.27 10.71 5.56
C ARG A 292 2.68 12.13 5.21
N SER A 293 3.08 12.36 3.96
CA SER A 293 3.51 13.69 3.51
C SER A 293 2.91 14.12 2.17
N THR A 294 2.16 13.26 1.46
CA THR A 294 1.44 13.65 0.26
C THR A 294 0.30 14.63 0.57
N GLU A 295 0.01 15.53 -0.37
CA GLU A 295 -1.12 16.43 -0.25
C GLU A 295 -2.43 15.65 -0.42
N SER A 296 -3.41 15.89 0.48
CA SER A 296 -4.61 15.05 0.58
C SER A 296 -5.47 15.05 -0.70
N ALA A 297 -5.75 16.21 -1.30
CA ALA A 297 -6.53 16.29 -2.54
C ALA A 297 -5.80 15.64 -3.73
N ALA A 298 -4.46 15.78 -3.79
CA ALA A 298 -3.65 15.11 -4.81
C ALA A 298 -3.70 13.58 -4.64
N ARG A 299 -3.66 13.10 -3.40
CA ARG A 299 -3.78 11.69 -3.05
C ARG A 299 -5.16 11.14 -3.45
N TRP A 300 -6.25 11.86 -3.16
CA TRP A 300 -7.61 11.48 -3.57
C TRP A 300 -7.77 11.43 -5.09
N LYS A 301 -7.17 12.37 -5.83
CA LYS A 301 -7.15 12.36 -7.31
C LYS A 301 -6.39 11.13 -7.85
N TRP A 302 -5.29 10.74 -7.21
CA TRP A 302 -4.52 9.55 -7.58
C TRP A 302 -5.34 8.28 -7.40
N TYR A 303 -6.01 8.11 -6.24
CA TYR A 303 -6.88 6.95 -5.99
C TYR A 303 -8.06 6.88 -6.96
N ASP A 304 -8.74 8.00 -7.17
CA ASP A 304 -9.88 8.06 -8.08
C ASP A 304 -9.49 7.66 -9.50
N HIS A 305 -8.40 8.25 -10.02
CA HIS A 305 -7.94 7.95 -11.38
C HIS A 305 -7.45 6.50 -11.51
N PHE A 306 -6.63 6.03 -10.55
CA PHE A 306 -6.10 4.68 -10.57
C PHE A 306 -7.22 3.62 -10.54
N VAL A 307 -8.13 3.70 -9.56
CA VAL A 307 -9.21 2.70 -9.43
C VAL A 307 -10.15 2.75 -10.62
N SER A 308 -10.45 3.95 -11.14
CA SER A 308 -11.26 4.11 -12.35
C SER A 308 -10.58 3.52 -13.58
N ALA A 309 -9.26 3.73 -13.77
CA ALA A 309 -8.50 3.16 -14.88
C ALA A 309 -8.39 1.63 -14.78
N ALA A 310 -8.12 1.10 -13.58
CA ALA A 310 -8.12 -0.34 -13.31
C ALA A 310 -9.49 -0.99 -13.58
N THR A 311 -10.58 -0.33 -13.15
CA THR A 311 -11.96 -0.79 -13.42
C THR A 311 -12.26 -0.84 -14.92
N LYS A 312 -11.80 0.15 -15.71
CA LYS A 312 -11.98 0.18 -17.18
C LYS A 312 -11.34 -1.02 -17.89
N ILE A 313 -10.21 -1.50 -17.40
CA ILE A 313 -9.54 -2.69 -17.95
C ILE A 313 -10.05 -4.01 -17.32
N GLY A 314 -11.03 -3.95 -16.41
CA GLY A 314 -11.59 -5.11 -15.72
C GLY A 314 -10.69 -5.72 -14.64
N ALA A 315 -9.73 -4.97 -14.12
CA ALA A 315 -8.86 -5.41 -13.04
C ALA A 315 -9.56 -5.31 -11.67
N THR A 316 -9.20 -6.22 -10.77
CA THR A 316 -9.52 -6.16 -9.35
C THR A 316 -8.37 -5.51 -8.60
N VAL A 317 -8.67 -4.65 -7.64
CA VAL A 317 -7.68 -3.85 -6.92
C VAL A 317 -7.70 -4.16 -5.42
N ALA A 318 -6.51 -4.32 -4.82
CA ALA A 318 -6.33 -4.54 -3.39
C ALA A 318 -5.45 -3.44 -2.80
N VAL A 319 -6.05 -2.52 -2.02
CA VAL A 319 -5.31 -1.44 -1.38
C VAL A 319 -4.32 -2.02 -0.37
N TRP A 320 -3.06 -1.57 -0.42
CA TRP A 320 -2.06 -1.92 0.58
C TRP A 320 -2.30 -1.17 1.88
N ASP A 321 -2.29 -1.87 2.99
CA ASP A 321 -2.46 -1.27 4.31
C ASP A 321 -1.49 -1.88 5.31
N ASN A 322 -0.47 -1.13 5.65
CA ASN A 322 0.55 -1.48 6.63
C ASN A 322 0.13 -1.19 8.08
N GLY A 323 -1.13 -0.76 8.33
CA GLY A 323 -1.65 -0.36 9.65
C GLY A 323 -1.33 1.08 10.05
N LEU A 324 -0.52 1.80 9.25
CA LEU A 324 -0.21 3.21 9.46
C LEU A 324 -0.92 4.10 8.42
N ASP A 325 -1.24 3.55 7.25
CA ASP A 325 -1.74 4.35 6.13
C ASP A 325 -3.28 4.35 6.03
N HIS A 326 -3.95 3.27 6.40
CA HIS A 326 -5.41 3.18 6.28
C HIS A 326 -6.12 2.82 7.58
N LEU A 327 -6.21 1.53 7.93
CA LEU A 327 -6.94 1.08 9.12
C LEU A 327 -6.06 1.16 10.36
N ASP A 328 -6.46 1.97 11.32
CA ASP A 328 -5.90 1.93 12.65
C ASP A 328 -6.30 0.60 13.33
N ARG A 329 -5.31 -0.25 13.62
CA ARG A 329 -5.57 -1.59 14.15
C ARG A 329 -6.05 -1.59 15.61
N GLU A 330 -5.82 -0.50 16.33
CA GLU A 330 -6.23 -0.36 17.73
C GLU A 330 -7.66 0.17 17.86
N THR A 331 -7.98 1.21 17.08
CA THR A 331 -9.31 1.85 17.14
C THR A 331 -10.32 1.20 16.19
N GLY A 332 -9.87 0.55 15.13
CA GLY A 332 -10.71 -0.01 14.07
C GLY A 332 -11.26 1.05 13.11
N GLU A 333 -10.72 2.26 13.12
CA GLU A 333 -11.14 3.36 12.26
C GLU A 333 -10.20 3.55 11.07
N PHE A 334 -10.77 3.85 9.90
CA PHE A 334 -9.98 4.24 8.74
C PHE A 334 -9.55 5.70 8.87
N ARG A 335 -8.23 5.96 8.80
CA ARG A 335 -7.61 7.29 8.97
C ARG A 335 -8.03 8.29 7.89
N ASP A 336 -8.27 7.80 6.68
CA ASP A 336 -8.78 8.60 5.56
C ASP A 336 -10.05 7.96 4.97
N PRO A 337 -11.23 8.25 5.52
CA PRO A 337 -12.49 7.69 5.04
C PRO A 337 -12.84 8.14 3.62
N THR A 338 -12.28 9.27 3.15
CA THR A 338 -12.47 9.75 1.77
C THR A 338 -11.85 8.77 0.78
N VAL A 339 -10.62 8.27 1.04
CA VAL A 339 -9.97 7.26 0.18
C VAL A 339 -10.81 5.98 0.11
N VAL A 340 -11.30 5.47 1.24
CA VAL A 340 -12.16 4.28 1.28
C VAL A 340 -13.42 4.49 0.44
N SER A 341 -14.04 5.65 0.59
CA SER A 341 -15.25 6.02 -0.18
C SER A 341 -14.97 6.14 -1.69
N ILE A 342 -13.81 6.68 -2.07
CA ILE A 342 -13.35 6.76 -3.47
C ILE A 342 -13.12 5.35 -4.05
N ILE A 343 -12.40 4.48 -3.33
CA ILE A 343 -12.15 3.10 -3.78
C ILE A 343 -13.49 2.40 -4.08
N ASN A 344 -14.45 2.47 -3.15
CA ASN A 344 -15.75 1.81 -3.31
C ASN A 344 -16.55 2.39 -4.49
N SER A 345 -16.64 3.71 -4.61
CA SER A 345 -17.42 4.35 -5.69
C SER A 345 -16.77 4.18 -7.06
N SER A 346 -15.46 4.37 -7.19
CA SER A 346 -14.75 4.18 -8.46
C SER A 346 -14.77 2.73 -8.92
N THR A 347 -14.67 1.76 -7.99
CA THR A 347 -14.86 0.33 -8.30
C THR A 347 -16.28 0.02 -8.82
N ALA A 348 -17.28 0.72 -8.29
CA ALA A 348 -18.67 0.62 -8.78
C ALA A 348 -18.92 1.39 -10.10
N GLY A 349 -17.91 2.05 -10.66
CA GLY A 349 -18.01 2.86 -11.87
C GLY A 349 -18.75 4.19 -11.68
N VAL A 350 -18.80 4.68 -10.43
CA VAL A 350 -19.45 5.94 -10.09
C VAL A 350 -18.42 7.06 -10.07
N SER A 351 -18.69 8.18 -10.76
CA SER A 351 -17.83 9.35 -10.80
C SER A 351 -17.82 10.09 -9.46
N ASN A 352 -16.64 10.47 -8.99
CA ASN A 352 -16.47 11.22 -7.75
C ASN A 352 -16.31 12.72 -7.99
N SER A 353 -16.82 13.52 -7.05
CA SER A 353 -16.41 14.91 -6.91
C SER A 353 -15.12 14.97 -6.10
N LEU A 354 -14.15 15.76 -6.54
CA LEU A 354 -12.81 15.79 -5.96
C LEU A 354 -12.42 17.21 -5.57
N ALA A 355 -11.80 17.36 -4.42
CA ALA A 355 -11.09 18.57 -4.07
C ALA A 355 -9.96 18.82 -5.08
N ASP A 356 -9.75 20.06 -5.50
CA ASP A 356 -8.66 20.41 -6.38
C ASP A 356 -7.38 20.76 -5.61
N SER A 357 -6.23 20.68 -6.26
CA SER A 357 -4.93 21.03 -5.70
C SER A 357 -3.96 21.41 -6.80
N THR A 358 -2.87 22.08 -6.44
CA THR A 358 -1.76 22.32 -7.34
C THR A 358 -1.27 21.02 -7.98
N VAL A 359 -1.07 21.04 -9.29
CA VAL A 359 -0.49 19.92 -10.07
C VAL A 359 0.75 20.36 -10.86
N ASP A 360 1.08 21.63 -10.86
CA ASP A 360 2.23 22.20 -11.58
C ASP A 360 3.50 22.07 -10.72
N GLY A 361 4.41 21.17 -11.12
CA GLY A 361 5.71 20.96 -10.46
C GLY A 361 6.65 22.16 -10.51
N SER A 362 6.36 23.19 -11.32
CA SER A 362 7.11 24.46 -11.37
C SER A 362 6.61 25.49 -10.35
N ALA A 363 5.48 25.25 -9.68
CA ALA A 363 4.97 26.11 -8.63
C ALA A 363 5.90 26.13 -7.41
N THR A 364 5.96 27.27 -6.72
CA THR A 364 6.73 27.43 -5.48
C THR A 364 5.86 27.27 -4.24
N GLU A 365 4.55 27.36 -4.40
CA GLU A 365 3.53 27.19 -3.36
C GLU A 365 2.53 26.14 -3.78
N GLN A 366 1.91 25.48 -2.81
CA GLN A 366 0.93 24.43 -3.04
C GLN A 366 -0.44 24.83 -2.49
N SER A 367 -1.40 25.01 -3.38
CA SER A 367 -2.81 25.15 -3.01
C SER A 367 -3.50 23.80 -2.86
N THR A 368 -4.53 23.73 -2.01
CA THR A 368 -5.34 22.54 -1.78
C THR A 368 -6.76 22.94 -1.41
N SER A 369 -7.73 22.13 -1.79
CA SER A 369 -9.13 22.28 -1.38
C SER A 369 -9.58 21.21 -0.38
N ALA A 370 -8.66 20.39 0.13
CA ALA A 370 -8.90 19.48 1.25
C ALA A 370 -8.89 20.20 2.61
N PHE A 371 -8.42 21.46 2.65
CA PHE A 371 -8.24 22.24 3.86
C PHE A 371 -8.72 23.68 3.71
N LEU A 372 -9.27 24.24 4.80
CA LEU A 372 -9.45 25.66 5.04
C LEU A 372 -8.32 26.09 5.99
N PHE A 373 -7.26 26.67 5.45
CA PHE A 373 -6.15 27.16 6.25
C PHE A 373 -6.38 28.60 6.67
N HIS A 374 -6.30 28.86 7.97
CA HIS A 374 -6.37 30.20 8.55
C HIS A 374 -5.12 30.47 9.40
N ARG A 375 -4.38 31.52 9.10
CA ARG A 375 -3.18 31.85 9.86
C ARG A 375 -3.55 32.59 11.15
N VAL A 376 -2.89 32.24 12.25
CA VAL A 376 -3.07 32.91 13.54
C VAL A 376 -2.85 34.42 13.40
N GLY A 377 -3.78 35.21 13.93
CA GLY A 377 -3.74 36.67 13.91
C GLY A 377 -4.24 37.35 12.63
N GLU A 378 -4.60 36.61 11.61
CA GLU A 378 -5.25 37.15 10.41
C GLU A 378 -6.75 37.32 10.63
N ALA A 379 -7.39 38.21 9.83
CA ALA A 379 -8.84 38.38 9.87
C ALA A 379 -9.53 37.22 9.13
N VAL A 380 -10.56 36.65 9.76
CA VAL A 380 -11.37 35.62 9.12
C VAL A 380 -12.15 36.19 7.93
N SER A 381 -12.06 35.56 6.79
CA SER A 381 -12.76 35.91 5.56
C SER A 381 -13.44 34.69 4.92
N ASP A 382 -14.32 34.93 3.95
CA ASP A 382 -14.84 33.85 3.11
C ASP A 382 -13.68 33.14 2.41
N GLN A 383 -13.71 31.80 2.36
CA GLN A 383 -12.71 31.00 1.67
C GLN A 383 -13.36 30.18 0.55
N GLU A 384 -12.89 30.39 -0.67
CA GLU A 384 -13.33 29.66 -1.86
C GLU A 384 -12.36 28.52 -2.16
N LEU A 385 -12.89 27.30 -2.24
CA LEU A 385 -12.17 26.07 -2.55
C LEU A 385 -12.58 25.57 -3.93
N PRO A 386 -11.67 25.50 -4.93
CA PRO A 386 -11.93 24.85 -6.22
C PRO A 386 -12.24 23.36 -6.06
N PHE A 387 -13.26 22.88 -6.79
CA PHE A 387 -13.68 21.49 -6.82
C PHE A 387 -13.94 21.02 -8.25
N ILE A 388 -13.62 19.75 -8.51
CA ILE A 388 -13.92 19.05 -9.77
C ILE A 388 -15.16 18.20 -9.54
N PHE A 389 -16.34 18.69 -9.95
CA PHE A 389 -17.61 18.02 -9.63
C PHE A 389 -17.92 16.78 -10.47
N ASN A 390 -17.33 16.62 -11.65
CA ASN A 390 -17.53 15.47 -12.55
C ASN A 390 -19.01 15.12 -12.82
N GLY A 391 -19.85 16.16 -12.92
CA GLY A 391 -21.29 16.01 -13.17
C GLY A 391 -22.16 15.88 -11.93
N ASN A 392 -21.56 15.78 -10.75
CA ASN A 392 -22.27 15.76 -9.48
C ASN A 392 -22.63 17.17 -8.97
N THR A 393 -23.46 17.23 -7.94
CA THR A 393 -23.78 18.46 -7.20
C THR A 393 -23.54 18.24 -5.73
N LEU A 394 -23.15 19.29 -5.02
CA LEU A 394 -23.08 19.27 -3.55
C LEU A 394 -24.51 19.22 -3.00
N VAL A 395 -24.80 18.25 -2.12
CA VAL A 395 -26.11 18.04 -1.51
C VAL A 395 -26.18 18.64 -0.11
N ALA A 396 -25.15 18.36 0.70
CA ALA A 396 -25.06 18.83 2.08
C ALA A 396 -23.61 18.91 2.54
N ILE A 397 -23.36 19.70 3.58
CA ILE A 397 -22.11 19.70 4.33
C ILE A 397 -22.48 19.43 5.78
N THR A 398 -21.79 18.44 6.43
CA THR A 398 -21.98 18.15 7.86
C THR A 398 -20.68 18.37 8.63
N THR A 399 -20.80 18.74 9.89
CA THR A 399 -19.70 18.83 10.86
C THR A 399 -19.30 17.45 11.38
N ALA A 400 -18.22 17.35 12.15
CA ALA A 400 -17.74 16.08 12.71
C ALA A 400 -18.78 15.42 13.65
N ASP A 401 -19.63 16.21 14.33
CA ASP A 401 -20.74 15.71 15.15
C ASP A 401 -22.01 15.36 14.36
N GLY A 402 -21.96 15.46 13.02
CA GLY A 402 -23.05 15.10 12.10
C GLY A 402 -24.11 16.18 11.90
N LYS A 403 -23.91 17.40 12.40
CA LYS A 403 -24.85 18.51 12.21
C LYS A 403 -24.70 19.08 10.81
N GLU A 404 -25.81 19.22 10.08
CA GLU A 404 -25.84 19.85 8.76
C GLU A 404 -25.67 21.37 8.87
N LEU A 405 -24.81 21.95 8.00
CA LEU A 405 -24.63 23.39 7.88
C LEU A 405 -25.86 24.03 7.22
N ALA A 406 -26.19 25.24 7.67
CA ALA A 406 -27.27 26.01 7.04
C ALA A 406 -26.84 26.49 5.63
N GLY A 407 -27.77 26.63 4.71
CA GLY A 407 -27.49 27.13 3.36
C GLY A 407 -26.92 28.56 3.30
N SER A 408 -26.90 29.29 4.42
CA SER A 408 -26.23 30.58 4.58
C SER A 408 -24.73 30.47 4.89
N ASP A 409 -24.26 29.28 5.32
CA ASP A 409 -22.91 29.07 5.81
C ASP A 409 -21.92 28.77 4.69
N TYR A 410 -22.43 28.40 3.52
CA TYR A 410 -21.63 28.15 2.32
C TYR A 410 -22.38 28.50 1.02
N THR A 411 -21.65 28.56 -0.09
CA THR A 411 -22.22 28.60 -1.44
C THR A 411 -21.51 27.60 -2.32
N ALA A 412 -22.29 26.83 -3.10
CA ALA A 412 -21.74 25.91 -4.10
C ALA A 412 -21.89 26.53 -5.49
N GLY A 413 -20.77 26.72 -6.18
CA GLY A 413 -20.68 27.10 -7.59
C GLY A 413 -20.63 25.87 -8.51
N SER A 414 -20.35 26.09 -9.78
CA SER A 414 -20.16 25.01 -10.77
C SER A 414 -18.78 24.33 -10.67
N SER A 415 -17.79 24.99 -10.05
CA SER A 415 -16.40 24.53 -9.94
C SER A 415 -15.74 24.94 -8.63
N SER A 416 -16.52 25.41 -7.65
CA SER A 416 -16.00 25.79 -6.32
C SER A 416 -17.07 25.70 -5.23
N ILE A 417 -16.59 25.61 -3.99
CA ILE A 417 -17.39 25.69 -2.77
C ILE A 417 -16.79 26.80 -1.92
N THR A 418 -17.61 27.81 -1.54
CA THR A 418 -17.15 28.91 -0.69
C THR A 418 -17.73 28.72 0.71
N PHE A 419 -16.87 28.56 1.70
CA PHE A 419 -17.22 28.63 3.12
C PHE A 419 -17.26 30.09 3.58
N LYS A 420 -18.35 30.48 4.24
CA LYS A 420 -18.53 31.86 4.70
C LYS A 420 -17.72 32.16 5.94
N SER A 421 -17.24 33.39 6.06
CA SER A 421 -16.53 33.87 7.25
C SER A 421 -17.33 33.68 8.52
N SER A 422 -18.68 33.71 8.46
CA SER A 422 -19.56 33.46 9.60
C SER A 422 -19.41 32.05 10.18
N ILE A 423 -19.31 31.01 9.33
CA ILE A 423 -19.13 29.63 9.80
C ILE A 423 -17.68 29.41 10.26
N ILE A 424 -16.71 29.94 9.53
CA ILE A 424 -15.30 29.83 9.92
C ILE A 424 -15.08 30.48 11.29
N SER A 425 -15.63 31.68 11.53
CA SER A 425 -15.54 32.40 12.81
C SER A 425 -16.27 31.71 13.96
N SER A 426 -17.14 30.72 13.72
CA SER A 426 -17.75 29.94 14.78
C SER A 426 -16.80 28.94 15.42
N TYR A 427 -15.70 28.62 14.75
CA TYR A 427 -14.67 27.67 15.20
C TYR A 427 -13.34 28.35 15.50
N ILE A 428 -13.09 29.54 14.92
CA ILE A 428 -11.83 30.28 15.05
C ILE A 428 -12.10 31.66 15.64
N ASP A 429 -11.45 31.95 16.77
CA ASP A 429 -11.39 33.29 17.38
C ASP A 429 -9.94 33.63 17.75
N ALA A 430 -9.72 34.83 18.28
CA ALA A 430 -8.41 35.32 18.67
C ALA A 430 -7.72 34.50 19.79
N SER A 431 -8.47 33.62 20.50
CA SER A 431 -7.96 32.74 21.55
C SER A 431 -7.80 31.28 21.12
N SER A 432 -8.24 30.94 19.91
CA SER A 432 -8.13 29.56 19.40
C SER A 432 -6.67 29.16 19.24
N ALA A 433 -6.33 27.97 19.72
CA ALA A 433 -5.00 27.41 19.53
C ALA A 433 -4.78 26.99 18.05
N ALA A 434 -3.53 26.98 17.61
CA ALA A 434 -3.19 26.38 16.33
C ALA A 434 -3.48 24.86 16.34
N GLY A 435 -3.87 24.30 15.18
CA GLY A 435 -4.27 22.91 15.02
C GLY A 435 -5.60 22.78 14.27
N VAL A 436 -6.11 21.55 14.21
CA VAL A 436 -7.42 21.25 13.62
C VAL A 436 -8.53 21.82 14.49
N GLN A 437 -9.46 22.55 13.87
CA GLN A 437 -10.59 23.20 14.55
C GLN A 437 -11.90 22.48 14.27
N GLU A 438 -12.13 22.01 13.03
CA GLU A 438 -13.32 21.28 12.61
C GLU A 438 -13.01 20.48 11.35
N THR A 439 -13.73 19.39 11.15
CA THR A 439 -13.70 18.62 9.89
C THR A 439 -15.10 18.53 9.32
N PHE A 440 -15.30 19.13 8.17
CA PHE A 440 -16.55 19.10 7.42
C PHE A 440 -16.57 17.91 6.47
N THR A 441 -17.68 17.18 6.42
CA THR A 441 -17.93 16.15 5.41
C THR A 441 -18.86 16.69 4.34
N LEU A 442 -18.43 16.63 3.10
CA LEU A 442 -19.14 17.08 1.91
C LEU A 442 -19.85 15.88 1.28
N HIS A 443 -21.17 15.98 1.15
CA HIS A 443 -22.00 14.94 0.55
C HIS A 443 -22.42 15.39 -0.85
N PHE A 444 -22.18 14.53 -1.85
CA PHE A 444 -22.50 14.81 -3.24
C PHE A 444 -23.67 13.95 -3.72
N SER A 445 -24.26 14.32 -4.86
CA SER A 445 -25.40 13.61 -5.46
C SER A 445 -25.07 12.17 -5.88
N ALA A 446 -23.81 11.87 -6.13
CA ALA A 446 -23.27 10.54 -6.36
C ALA A 446 -21.77 10.52 -6.01
N GLY A 447 -21.21 9.29 -5.88
CA GLY A 447 -19.80 9.07 -5.61
C GLY A 447 -19.44 9.22 -4.14
N ALA A 448 -18.16 9.40 -3.91
CA ALA A 448 -17.58 9.51 -2.57
C ALA A 448 -17.97 10.81 -1.88
N SER A 449 -18.22 10.72 -0.57
CA SER A 449 -18.12 11.89 0.30
C SER A 449 -16.65 12.24 0.50
N SER A 450 -16.34 13.53 0.59
CA SER A 450 -14.99 14.01 0.88
C SER A 450 -14.97 14.91 2.12
N THR A 451 -13.80 15.10 2.70
CA THR A 451 -13.63 15.96 3.87
C THR A 451 -12.94 17.27 3.50
N VAL A 452 -13.29 18.34 4.24
CA VAL A 452 -12.57 19.62 4.26
C VAL A 452 -12.29 19.95 5.71
N THR A 453 -11.02 20.04 6.07
CA THR A 453 -10.60 20.28 7.44
C THR A 453 -10.22 21.75 7.65
N LEU A 454 -10.82 22.41 8.62
CA LEU A 454 -10.47 23.77 9.06
C LEU A 454 -9.28 23.70 10.01
N VAL A 455 -8.18 24.34 9.61
CA VAL A 455 -6.91 24.34 10.35
C VAL A 455 -6.48 25.76 10.64
N GLN A 456 -6.33 26.08 11.92
CA GLN A 456 -5.61 27.30 12.32
C GLN A 456 -4.12 27.00 12.42
N TRP A 457 -3.28 27.78 11.72
CA TRP A 457 -1.85 27.50 11.63
C TRP A 457 -0.96 28.71 11.91
N ASP A 458 0.26 28.45 12.32
CA ASP A 458 1.40 29.34 12.32
C ASP A 458 2.67 28.50 12.09
N VAL A 459 3.84 29.14 12.02
CA VAL A 459 5.11 28.45 11.81
C VAL A 459 5.46 27.60 13.03
N PRO A 460 5.67 26.27 12.86
CA PRO A 460 6.10 25.38 13.94
C PRO A 460 7.45 25.79 14.53
N VAL A 461 7.66 25.47 15.81
CA VAL A 461 8.87 25.87 16.55
C VAL A 461 9.68 24.64 16.92
N LEU A 462 10.94 24.60 16.46
CA LEU A 462 11.89 23.54 16.84
C LEU A 462 12.47 23.80 18.24
N GLY A 463 12.67 22.73 19.02
CA GLY A 463 13.27 22.80 20.36
C GLY A 463 14.75 23.21 20.34
N SER A 464 15.41 23.07 19.18
CA SER A 464 16.77 23.58 18.91
C SER A 464 16.92 23.86 17.42
N THR A 465 17.93 24.68 17.06
CA THR A 465 18.17 25.11 15.67
C THR A 465 19.50 24.60 15.10
N SER A 466 20.30 23.91 15.91
CA SER A 466 21.57 23.35 15.44
C SER A 466 22.14 22.31 16.39
N SER A 467 22.97 21.42 15.85
CA SER A 467 23.81 20.49 16.62
C SER A 467 25.01 20.02 15.79
N LYS A 468 25.83 19.13 16.38
CA LYS A 468 26.84 18.34 15.67
C LYS A 468 26.26 17.01 15.24
N ALA A 469 26.68 16.54 14.07
CA ALA A 469 26.34 15.24 13.54
C ALA A 469 26.97 14.11 14.38
N VAL A 470 26.20 13.05 14.61
CA VAL A 470 26.68 11.81 15.23
C VAL A 470 26.40 10.68 14.23
N ALA A 471 27.45 10.21 13.56
CA ALA A 471 27.33 9.18 12.54
C ALA A 471 26.64 7.91 13.05
N GLY A 472 25.84 7.29 12.20
CA GLY A 472 25.15 6.02 12.47
C GLY A 472 23.96 6.13 13.42
N SER A 473 23.50 7.34 13.76
CA SER A 473 22.38 7.55 14.69
C SER A 473 21.37 8.55 14.14
N ASP A 474 20.08 8.26 14.26
CA ASP A 474 19.02 9.22 13.97
C ASP A 474 19.06 10.40 14.95
N LEU A 475 18.68 11.58 14.49
CA LEU A 475 18.57 12.79 15.31
C LEU A 475 17.11 13.20 15.44
N SER A 476 16.53 13.04 16.62
CA SER A 476 15.21 13.55 16.97
C SER A 476 15.29 14.98 17.48
N ILE A 477 14.49 15.86 16.90
CA ILE A 477 14.40 17.28 17.25
C ILE A 477 12.97 17.56 17.71
N PRO A 478 12.75 17.95 18.98
CA PRO A 478 11.41 18.29 19.43
C PRO A 478 10.81 19.43 18.59
N VAL A 479 9.53 19.35 18.30
CA VAL A 479 8.78 20.36 17.55
C VAL A 479 7.48 20.70 18.27
N GLU A 480 7.20 21.98 18.41
CA GLU A 480 5.87 22.47 18.76
C GLU A 480 5.10 22.69 17.46
N TRP A 481 4.18 21.77 17.16
CA TRP A 481 3.33 21.87 15.98
C TRP A 481 2.41 23.10 16.08
N LYS A 482 2.25 23.79 14.96
CA LYS A 482 1.38 24.97 14.85
C LYS A 482 0.45 24.82 13.66
N GLY A 483 -0.29 23.71 13.58
CA GLY A 483 -1.18 23.42 12.47
C GLY A 483 -1.42 21.91 12.34
N LEU A 484 -1.19 21.36 11.14
CA LEU A 484 -1.18 19.92 10.96
C LEU A 484 0.12 19.32 11.52
N GLU A 485 -0.02 18.23 12.27
CA GLU A 485 1.11 17.54 12.92
C GLU A 485 1.83 16.63 11.89
N ARG A 486 2.28 17.23 10.79
CA ARG A 486 3.04 16.52 9.74
C ARG A 486 3.92 17.46 8.92
N LEU A 487 5.01 16.88 8.40
CA LEU A 487 5.87 17.53 7.41
C LEU A 487 5.32 17.31 5.99
N ALA A 488 5.52 18.30 5.13
CA ALA A 488 5.37 18.12 3.69
C ALA A 488 6.65 17.48 3.12
N THR A 489 7.83 18.01 3.49
CA THR A 489 9.13 17.50 3.05
C THR A 489 10.26 18.21 3.79
N VAL A 490 11.50 17.76 3.53
CA VAL A 490 12.71 18.38 4.08
C VAL A 490 13.71 18.67 2.96
N LYS A 491 14.08 19.95 2.81
CA LYS A 491 15.13 20.38 1.89
C LYS A 491 16.49 20.38 2.61
N MET A 492 17.53 19.92 1.92
CA MET A 492 18.86 19.71 2.51
C MET A 492 19.93 20.31 1.62
N VAL A 493 20.52 21.43 2.07
CA VAL A 493 21.51 22.19 1.28
C VAL A 493 22.69 22.57 2.15
N ALA A 494 23.90 22.27 1.69
CA ALA A 494 25.12 22.67 2.33
C ALA A 494 25.39 24.20 2.15
N GLU A 495 26.25 24.77 2.99
CA GLU A 495 26.57 26.20 2.99
C GLU A 495 27.12 26.73 1.66
N ASP A 496 27.69 25.87 0.81
CA ASP A 496 28.19 26.23 -0.52
C ASP A 496 27.16 25.97 -1.66
N GLY A 497 25.92 25.61 -1.32
CA GLY A 497 24.86 25.33 -2.26
C GLY A 497 24.81 23.88 -2.77
N THR A 498 25.69 23.00 -2.30
CA THR A 498 25.63 21.56 -2.65
C THR A 498 24.41 20.90 -2.04
N TYR A 499 23.68 20.11 -2.82
CA TYR A 499 22.56 19.31 -2.32
C TYR A 499 23.07 18.07 -1.58
N LEU A 500 22.49 17.80 -0.42
CA LEU A 500 22.89 16.62 0.36
C LEU A 500 22.38 15.30 -0.25
N VAL A 501 21.27 15.33 -1.00
CA VAL A 501 20.59 14.12 -1.48
C VAL A 501 21.31 13.54 -2.68
N ASP A 502 21.06 14.08 -3.86
CA ASP A 502 21.69 13.72 -5.11
C ASP A 502 21.71 14.91 -6.08
N ASP A 503 22.61 14.85 -7.08
CA ASP A 503 22.84 15.98 -7.98
C ASP A 503 21.71 16.15 -9.01
N TRP A 504 20.93 15.12 -9.29
CA TRP A 504 19.94 15.16 -10.36
C TRP A 504 18.66 15.87 -9.93
N THR A 505 18.34 15.94 -8.62
CA THR A 505 17.14 16.64 -8.13
C THR A 505 17.13 18.11 -8.49
N GLN A 506 18.27 18.73 -8.82
CA GLN A 506 18.34 20.10 -9.32
C GLN A 506 17.59 20.32 -10.65
N TYR A 507 17.36 19.25 -11.43
CA TYR A 507 16.64 19.29 -12.70
C TYR A 507 15.13 19.09 -12.55
N LEU A 508 14.68 18.77 -11.34
CA LEU A 508 13.26 18.64 -11.01
C LEU A 508 12.62 20.00 -10.72
N GLY A 509 11.29 20.04 -10.69
CA GLY A 509 10.54 21.23 -10.34
C GLY A 509 10.85 21.74 -8.92
N PRO A 510 10.57 23.01 -8.60
CA PRO A 510 10.91 23.64 -7.32
C PRO A 510 10.38 22.91 -6.10
N LEU A 511 9.24 22.20 -6.21
CA LEU A 511 8.66 21.42 -5.12
C LEU A 511 9.43 20.14 -4.79
N GLN A 512 10.36 19.70 -5.65
CA GLN A 512 11.20 18.52 -5.45
C GLN A 512 12.67 18.84 -5.24
N GLN A 513 13.12 19.98 -5.74
CA GLN A 513 14.54 20.35 -5.80
C GLN A 513 15.22 20.29 -4.43
N ALA A 514 16.35 19.59 -4.34
CA ALA A 514 17.18 19.39 -3.14
C ALA A 514 16.44 18.73 -1.95
N ARG A 515 15.34 18.03 -2.18
CA ARG A 515 14.54 17.42 -1.11
C ARG A 515 14.80 15.94 -1.00
N GLY A 516 14.80 15.45 0.24
CA GLY A 516 15.03 14.06 0.59
C GLY A 516 13.77 13.20 0.56
N THR A 517 13.97 11.91 0.73
CA THR A 517 12.92 10.88 0.77
C THR A 517 12.47 10.63 2.20
N TRP A 518 11.17 10.56 2.44
CA TRP A 518 10.59 10.17 3.70
C TRP A 518 11.06 8.75 4.08
N GLU A 519 11.31 8.50 5.38
CA GLU A 519 11.94 7.29 5.95
C GLU A 519 13.36 7.00 5.45
N GLY A 520 13.79 7.53 4.30
CA GLY A 520 15.16 7.41 3.84
C GLY A 520 16.10 8.41 4.51
N GLN A 521 15.79 9.70 4.39
CA GLN A 521 16.62 10.78 4.92
C GLN A 521 15.97 11.56 6.07
N TRP A 522 14.65 11.52 6.17
CA TRP A 522 13.90 12.22 7.22
C TRP A 522 12.62 11.47 7.59
N SER A 523 12.11 11.75 8.79
CA SER A 523 10.83 11.25 9.28
C SER A 523 10.23 12.21 10.30
N PHE A 524 9.09 11.87 10.88
CA PHE A 524 8.53 12.51 12.06
C PHE A 524 7.67 11.52 12.84
N GLU A 525 7.66 11.67 14.17
CA GLU A 525 6.88 10.83 15.07
C GLU A 525 6.53 11.61 16.34
N GLY A 526 5.25 11.63 16.70
CA GLY A 526 4.77 12.42 17.83
C GLY A 526 5.21 13.88 17.72
N ASP A 527 5.75 14.43 18.79
CA ASP A 527 6.25 15.81 18.84
C ASP A 527 7.73 15.94 18.41
N ASN A 528 8.17 15.11 17.43
CA ASN A 528 9.52 15.16 16.93
C ASN A 528 9.56 15.15 15.40
N VAL A 529 10.44 15.98 14.82
CA VAL A 529 10.95 15.80 13.46
C VAL A 529 12.29 15.07 13.56
N ILE A 530 12.57 14.19 12.59
CA ILE A 530 13.69 13.25 12.66
C ILE A 530 14.55 13.39 11.40
N ILE A 531 15.85 13.64 11.60
CA ILE A 531 16.86 13.48 10.55
C ILE A 531 17.43 12.07 10.70
N LYS A 532 17.28 11.27 9.65
CA LYS A 532 17.71 9.86 9.66
C LYS A 532 19.23 9.74 9.57
N SER A 533 19.76 8.66 10.12
CA SER A 533 21.19 8.36 10.13
C SER A 533 21.81 8.40 8.74
N ALA A 534 21.12 7.94 7.72
CA ALA A 534 21.59 8.00 6.33
C ALA A 534 21.90 9.43 5.86
N ALA A 535 21.06 10.42 6.21
CA ALA A 535 21.33 11.83 5.91
C ALA A 535 22.46 12.40 6.77
N ILE A 536 22.53 11.99 8.04
CA ILE A 536 23.59 12.42 8.98
C ILE A 536 24.97 11.94 8.51
N ASP A 537 25.06 10.69 8.06
CA ASP A 537 26.30 10.12 7.54
C ASP A 537 26.80 10.86 6.28
N LEU A 538 25.86 11.34 5.45
CA LEU A 538 26.20 12.20 4.31
C LEU A 538 26.75 13.57 4.78
N VAL A 539 26.19 14.20 5.83
CA VAL A 539 26.74 15.44 6.41
C VAL A 539 28.16 15.23 6.91
N VAL A 540 28.40 14.13 7.65
CA VAL A 540 29.74 13.78 8.14
C VAL A 540 30.70 13.55 6.98
N SER A 541 30.27 12.82 5.94
CA SER A 541 31.09 12.55 4.74
C SER A 541 31.40 13.80 3.93
N LEU A 542 30.41 14.71 3.80
CA LEU A 542 30.59 16.00 3.10
C LEU A 542 31.53 16.94 3.84
N ALA A 543 31.67 16.77 5.16
CA ALA A 543 32.51 17.60 6.04
C ALA A 543 32.18 19.11 5.96
N LYS A 544 30.93 19.47 5.78
CA LYS A 544 30.39 20.84 5.71
C LYS A 544 29.07 20.93 6.48
N PRO A 545 28.76 22.10 7.07
CA PRO A 545 27.45 22.35 7.62
C PRO A 545 26.35 22.25 6.55
N VAL A 546 25.23 21.61 6.90
CA VAL A 546 24.07 21.48 6.05
C VAL A 546 22.86 22.08 6.75
N THR A 547 22.07 22.88 6.03
CA THR A 547 20.79 23.40 6.50
C THR A 547 19.70 22.45 6.06
N PHE A 548 18.96 21.93 7.04
CA PHE A 548 17.74 21.18 6.88
C PHE A 548 16.58 22.16 7.03
N THR A 549 15.84 22.39 5.92
CA THR A 549 14.65 23.23 5.92
C THR A 549 13.44 22.30 5.98
N PHE A 550 12.80 22.23 7.14
CA PHE A 550 11.54 21.50 7.34
C PHE A 550 10.39 22.32 6.78
N GLU A 551 9.66 21.78 5.81
CA GLU A 551 8.51 22.44 5.17
C GLU A 551 7.22 21.82 5.70
N PHE A 552 6.26 22.67 6.10
CA PHE A 552 5.00 22.27 6.71
C PHE A 552 3.79 22.58 5.81
N TYR A 553 2.61 22.10 6.21
CA TYR A 553 1.35 22.47 5.59
C TYR A 553 0.66 23.63 6.33
N PRO A 554 0.08 24.63 5.60
CA PRO A 554 0.10 24.78 4.14
C PRO A 554 1.52 24.98 3.60
N ARG A 555 1.81 24.43 2.42
CA ARG A 555 3.12 24.54 1.78
C ARG A 555 3.21 25.89 1.04
N VAL A 556 3.48 26.93 1.81
CA VAL A 556 3.53 28.34 1.38
C VAL A 556 4.83 29.00 1.86
N GLU A 557 5.19 30.12 1.24
CA GLU A 557 6.36 30.88 1.64
C GLU A 557 6.30 31.23 3.15
N GLY A 558 7.42 31.04 3.85
CA GLY A 558 7.57 31.35 5.27
C GLY A 558 7.02 30.31 6.25
N ASN A 559 6.31 29.25 5.79
CA ASN A 559 5.90 28.15 6.67
C ASN A 559 6.96 27.05 6.73
N VAL A 560 8.14 27.42 7.23
CA VAL A 560 9.33 26.55 7.33
C VAL A 560 10.07 26.76 8.64
N ALA A 561 10.80 25.75 9.09
CA ALA A 561 11.76 25.87 10.18
C ALA A 561 13.12 25.32 9.73
N GLU A 562 14.20 25.98 10.13
CA GLU A 562 15.54 25.62 9.72
C GLU A 562 16.35 25.01 10.86
N TYR A 563 17.16 24.02 10.53
CA TYR A 563 18.09 23.35 11.44
C TYR A 563 19.45 23.17 10.78
N VAL A 564 20.52 23.62 11.44
CA VAL A 564 21.90 23.49 10.93
C VAL A 564 22.58 22.30 11.60
N LEU A 565 22.95 21.31 10.81
CA LEU A 565 23.74 20.15 11.26
C LEU A 565 25.19 20.33 10.81
N SER A 566 26.11 20.44 11.77
CA SER A 566 27.56 20.58 11.51
C SER A 566 28.24 19.21 11.62
N PRO A 567 29.26 18.92 10.83
CA PRO A 567 29.98 17.65 10.84
C PRO A 567 30.75 17.40 12.15
#